data_914e2b33e6eb146d07fccdac44b70334
#
_entry.id   914e2b33e6eb146d07fccdac44b70334
#
_cell.length_a   1.000
_cell.length_b   1.000
_cell.length_c   1.000
_cell.angle_alpha   90.00
_cell.angle_beta   90.00
_cell.angle_gamma   90.00
#
_symmetry.space_group_name_H-M   'P 1'
#
loop_
_entity.id
_entity.type
_entity.pdbx_description
1 polymer ?
#
loop_
_entity_poly.entity_id
_entity_poly.type
_entity_poly.pdbx_seq_one_letter_code
_entity_poly.pdbx_strand_id
1 'polypeptide(L)'
;SNPEFGVNEVYVQEDGQWNLTTEIDSDTPFVFVVSVKDNWKIDNVVMTVNKGGSGFMTATPMSELESDNSFNISKGHRYYYYFEQGLDAEAYTFTFTAEDEEGNSAIRKTSVSIV
;
A
#
# COMPACT_ATOMS: atom_id res chain seq x y z
N SER A 1 -3.35 -12.15 -18.74
CA SER A 1 -2.06 -11.65 -18.27
C SER A 1 -2.06 -11.47 -16.76
N ASN A 2 -0.87 -11.37 -16.18
CA ASN A 2 -0.76 -11.15 -14.75
C ASN A 2 -0.97 -9.68 -14.40
N PRO A 3 -1.49 -9.40 -13.19
CA PRO A 3 -1.49 -8.02 -12.68
C PRO A 3 -0.10 -7.42 -12.69
N GLU A 4 -0.02 -6.12 -12.84
CA GLU A 4 1.24 -5.41 -12.92
C GLU A 4 1.23 -4.25 -11.94
N PHE A 5 2.19 -4.24 -11.00
CA PHE A 5 2.30 -3.16 -10.04
C PHE A 5 2.94 -1.93 -10.66
N GLY A 6 2.38 -0.77 -10.32
CA GLY A 6 2.93 0.52 -10.71
C GLY A 6 3.66 1.17 -9.53
N VAL A 7 3.56 2.49 -9.46
CA VAL A 7 4.26 3.28 -8.45
C VAL A 7 3.58 3.13 -7.10
N ASN A 8 4.37 3.00 -6.03
CA ASN A 8 3.88 3.09 -4.66
C ASN A 8 3.91 4.54 -4.20
N GLU A 9 2.95 4.91 -3.37
CA GLU A 9 2.88 6.27 -2.82
C GLU A 9 2.58 6.20 -1.33
N VAL A 10 3.09 7.17 -0.59
CA VAL A 10 2.81 7.30 0.84
C VAL A 10 2.29 8.71 1.10
N TYR A 11 1.22 8.79 1.86
CA TYR A 11 0.61 10.06 2.24
C TYR A 11 0.60 10.20 3.75
N VAL A 12 0.95 11.39 4.25
CA VAL A 12 0.82 11.75 5.67
C VAL A 12 -0.14 12.93 5.77
N GLN A 13 -0.81 13.04 6.90
CA GLN A 13 -1.75 14.12 7.13
C GLN A 13 -1.06 15.28 7.84
N GLU A 14 -1.15 16.47 7.24
CA GLU A 14 -0.63 17.71 7.82
C GLU A 14 -1.71 18.76 7.70
N ASP A 15 -2.04 19.40 8.82
CA ASP A 15 -3.06 20.46 8.86
C ASP A 15 -4.39 20.02 8.23
N GLY A 16 -4.77 18.77 8.45
CA GLY A 16 -6.01 18.21 7.92
C GLY A 16 -5.96 17.79 6.48
N GLN A 17 -4.81 17.90 5.82
CA GLN A 17 -4.64 17.53 4.42
C GLN A 17 -3.68 16.37 4.25
N TRP A 18 -3.96 15.51 3.27
CA TRP A 18 -3.09 14.39 2.92
C TRP A 18 -2.03 14.84 1.92
N ASN A 19 -0.77 14.70 2.30
CA ASN A 19 0.36 15.12 1.47
C ASN A 19 1.23 13.93 1.13
N LEU A 20 1.64 13.88 -0.13
CA LEU A 20 2.59 12.86 -0.61
C LEU A 20 3.94 13.08 0.07
N THR A 21 4.56 12.00 0.52
CA THR A 21 5.86 12.07 1.18
C THR A 21 6.76 10.92 0.74
N THR A 22 8.06 11.11 0.90
CA THR A 22 9.06 10.06 0.69
C THR A 22 9.67 9.58 2.00
N GLU A 23 9.36 10.25 3.11
CA GLU A 23 9.87 9.90 4.43
C GLU A 23 8.72 9.72 5.39
N ILE A 24 8.77 8.67 6.20
CA ILE A 24 7.74 8.35 7.17
C ILE A 24 8.36 8.41 8.56
N ASP A 25 7.86 9.33 9.40
CA ASP A 25 8.31 9.44 10.78
C ASP A 25 7.63 8.39 11.65
N SER A 26 8.35 7.95 12.68
CA SER A 26 7.80 6.95 13.61
C SER A 26 6.55 7.48 14.31
N ASP A 27 5.63 6.56 14.58
CA ASP A 27 4.39 6.82 15.32
C ASP A 27 3.50 7.90 14.71
N THR A 28 3.67 8.16 13.42
CA THR A 28 2.87 9.12 12.67
C THR A 28 1.92 8.38 11.73
N PRO A 29 0.62 8.67 11.78
CA PRO A 29 -0.33 8.01 10.87
C PRO A 29 0.04 8.26 9.40
N PHE A 30 -0.07 7.23 8.58
CA PHE A 30 0.19 7.35 7.15
C PHE A 30 -0.66 6.37 6.36
N VAL A 31 -0.81 6.65 5.07
CA VAL A 31 -1.52 5.79 4.13
C VAL A 31 -0.51 5.29 3.10
N PHE A 32 -0.47 3.98 2.91
CA PHE A 32 0.35 3.37 1.87
C PHE A 32 -0.55 3.01 0.70
N VAL A 33 -0.17 3.46 -0.50
CA VAL A 33 -0.97 3.26 -1.70
C VAL A 33 -0.14 2.51 -2.73
N VAL A 34 -0.75 1.47 -3.31
CA VAL A 34 -0.15 0.74 -4.43
C VAL A 34 -1.06 0.86 -5.64
N SER A 35 -0.46 0.96 -6.81
CA SER A 35 -1.19 0.96 -8.08
C SER A 35 -1.04 -0.40 -8.72
N VAL A 36 -2.13 -0.92 -9.26
CA VAL A 36 -2.13 -2.22 -9.94
C VAL A 36 -2.92 -2.07 -11.23
N LYS A 37 -2.42 -2.63 -12.32
CA LYS A 37 -3.18 -2.66 -13.57
C LYS A 37 -3.20 -4.08 -14.14
N ASP A 38 -4.26 -4.38 -14.87
CA ASP A 38 -4.42 -5.64 -15.58
C ASP A 38 -5.47 -5.43 -16.66
N ASN A 39 -5.46 -6.29 -17.66
CA ASN A 39 -6.53 -6.32 -18.67
C ASN A 39 -7.80 -7.00 -18.14
N TRP A 40 -7.75 -7.60 -16.96
CA TRP A 40 -8.90 -8.14 -16.24
C TRP A 40 -9.09 -7.38 -14.95
N LYS A 41 -10.28 -7.48 -14.40
CA LYS A 41 -10.58 -6.83 -13.13
C LYS A 41 -9.73 -7.42 -12.01
N ILE A 42 -9.17 -6.55 -11.18
CA ILE A 42 -8.44 -6.98 -10.00
C ILE A 42 -9.44 -7.48 -8.95
N ASP A 43 -9.21 -8.68 -8.45
CA ASP A 43 -10.06 -9.29 -7.43
C ASP A 43 -9.69 -8.83 -6.04
N ASN A 44 -8.39 -8.89 -5.72
CA ASN A 44 -7.94 -8.44 -4.41
C ASN A 44 -6.46 -8.05 -4.44
N VAL A 45 -6.07 -7.24 -3.46
CA VAL A 45 -4.67 -6.94 -3.18
C VAL A 45 -4.47 -7.13 -1.69
N VAL A 46 -3.46 -7.92 -1.32
CA VAL A 46 -3.17 -8.29 0.05
C VAL A 46 -1.76 -7.83 0.41
N MET A 47 -1.61 -7.32 1.62
CA MET A 47 -0.33 -6.82 2.12
C MET A 47 0.15 -7.66 3.29
N THR A 48 1.43 -8.01 3.27
CA THR A 48 2.12 -8.66 4.40
C THR A 48 3.29 -7.78 4.79
N VAL A 49 3.51 -7.57 6.08
CA VAL A 49 4.57 -6.70 6.57
C VAL A 49 5.49 -7.50 7.49
N ASN A 50 6.79 -7.43 7.22
CA ASN A 50 7.83 -7.93 8.11
C ASN A 50 8.57 -6.75 8.72
N LYS A 51 8.90 -6.86 10.00
CA LYS A 51 9.62 -5.84 10.74
C LYS A 51 10.98 -6.39 11.11
N GLY A 52 12.05 -5.82 10.54
CA GLY A 52 13.40 -6.25 10.82
C GLY A 52 13.65 -7.74 10.56
N GLY A 53 13.00 -8.33 9.57
CA GLY A 53 13.13 -9.73 9.24
C GLY A 53 12.17 -10.67 9.98
N SER A 54 11.36 -10.15 10.89
CA SER A 54 10.36 -10.94 11.62
C SER A 54 8.95 -10.58 11.15
N GLY A 55 8.03 -11.54 11.22
CA GLY A 55 6.65 -11.29 10.87
C GLY A 55 6.03 -10.22 11.78
N PHE A 56 5.29 -9.27 11.17
CA PHE A 56 4.64 -8.19 11.89
C PHE A 56 3.16 -8.12 11.60
N MET A 57 2.79 -8.11 10.31
CA MET A 57 1.39 -8.21 9.90
C MET A 57 1.27 -9.33 8.87
N THR A 58 0.37 -10.26 9.13
CA THR A 58 0.09 -11.33 8.18
C THR A 58 -0.86 -10.81 7.11
N ALA A 59 -1.10 -11.60 6.06
CA ALA A 59 -1.90 -11.21 4.90
C ALA A 59 -3.12 -10.36 5.28
N THR A 60 -3.04 -9.07 4.97
CA THR A 60 -4.05 -8.07 5.31
C THR A 60 -4.63 -7.50 4.02
N PRO A 61 -5.96 -7.59 3.81
CA PRO A 61 -6.56 -7.04 2.60
C PRO A 61 -6.39 -5.53 2.55
N MET A 62 -6.05 -5.01 1.38
CA MET A 62 -6.04 -3.58 1.13
C MET A 62 -7.39 -3.16 0.53
N SER A 63 -7.78 -1.93 0.78
CA SER A 63 -9.04 -1.39 0.28
C SER A 63 -8.83 -0.71 -1.06
N GLU A 64 -9.79 -0.85 -1.96
CA GLU A 64 -9.73 -0.13 -3.23
C GLU A 64 -10.00 1.35 -3.00
N LEU A 65 -9.18 2.19 -3.62
CA LEU A 65 -9.29 3.64 -3.49
C LEU A 65 -10.34 4.14 -4.48
N GLU A 66 -11.39 4.75 -3.98
CA GLU A 66 -12.48 5.26 -4.81
C GLU A 66 -12.24 6.70 -5.21
N SER A 67 -12.90 7.11 -6.30
CA SER A 67 -12.67 8.43 -6.90
C SER A 67 -13.03 9.60 -5.99
N ASP A 68 -13.94 9.40 -5.03
CA ASP A 68 -14.33 10.44 -4.09
C ASP A 68 -13.53 10.44 -2.79
N ASN A 69 -12.54 9.57 -2.68
CA ASN A 69 -11.69 9.51 -1.51
C ASN A 69 -10.74 10.71 -1.48
N SER A 70 -10.52 11.27 -0.28
CA SER A 70 -9.76 12.50 -0.13
C SER A 70 -8.30 12.40 -0.57
N PHE A 71 -7.72 11.21 -0.60
CA PHE A 71 -6.37 11.03 -1.10
C PHE A 71 -6.30 10.32 -2.45
N ASN A 72 -7.42 10.26 -3.15
CA ASN A 72 -7.44 9.76 -4.51
C ASN A 72 -7.12 10.90 -5.47
N ILE A 73 -5.98 10.81 -6.09
CA ILE A 73 -5.49 11.88 -6.94
C ILE A 73 -5.25 11.45 -8.36
N SER A 74 -5.61 10.24 -8.74
CA SER A 74 -5.31 9.80 -10.09
C SER A 74 -6.15 8.62 -10.53
N LYS A 75 -5.74 8.07 -11.63
CA LYS A 75 -6.43 7.07 -12.42
C LYS A 75 -5.87 5.69 -12.17
N GLY A 76 -6.65 4.69 -12.56
CA GLY A 76 -6.25 3.31 -12.48
C GLY A 76 -6.75 2.66 -11.20
N HIS A 77 -6.33 1.42 -11.00
CA HIS A 77 -6.73 0.67 -9.83
C HIS A 77 -5.72 0.91 -8.73
N ARG A 78 -6.15 1.63 -7.70
CA ARG A 78 -5.31 1.93 -6.57
C ARG A 78 -5.90 1.28 -5.33
N TYR A 79 -5.01 0.77 -4.49
CA TYR A 79 -5.37 0.11 -3.24
C TYR A 79 -4.57 0.75 -2.13
N TYR A 80 -5.17 0.87 -0.93
CA TYR A 80 -4.53 1.55 0.17
C TYR A 80 -4.71 0.80 1.48
N TYR A 81 -3.83 1.10 2.42
CA TYR A 81 -3.98 0.71 3.80
C TYR A 81 -3.61 1.89 4.69
N TYR A 82 -4.46 2.19 5.66
CA TYR A 82 -4.26 3.30 6.57
C TYR A 82 -3.65 2.76 7.88
N PHE A 83 -2.41 3.19 8.15
CA PHE A 83 -1.72 2.87 9.40
C PHE A 83 -2.10 3.95 10.41
N GLU A 84 -3.20 3.74 11.09
CA GLU A 84 -3.84 4.74 11.94
C GLU A 84 -2.96 5.16 13.12
N GLN A 85 -2.15 4.24 13.64
CA GLN A 85 -1.24 4.49 14.76
C GLN A 85 0.21 4.70 14.30
N GLY A 86 0.45 4.65 13.00
CA GLY A 86 1.81 4.67 12.49
C GLY A 86 2.57 3.39 12.81
N LEU A 87 3.88 3.44 12.67
CA LEU A 87 4.78 2.32 12.96
C LEU A 87 5.99 2.83 13.74
N ASP A 88 6.61 1.93 14.49
CA ASP A 88 7.87 2.24 15.19
C ASP A 88 9.01 2.48 14.19
N ALA A 89 10.02 3.22 14.61
CA ALA A 89 11.22 3.40 13.81
C ALA A 89 11.92 2.05 13.60
N GLU A 90 11.98 1.60 12.37
CA GLU A 90 12.56 0.30 12.00
C GLU A 90 12.60 0.18 10.48
N ALA A 91 13.32 -0.80 9.98
CA ALA A 91 13.29 -1.19 8.58
C ALA A 91 12.23 -2.27 8.40
N TYR A 92 11.30 -2.03 7.48
CA TYR A 92 10.20 -2.96 7.20
C TYR A 92 10.30 -3.47 5.78
N THR A 93 9.76 -4.66 5.51
CA THR A 93 9.54 -5.16 4.16
C THR A 93 8.05 -5.38 3.97
N PHE A 94 7.50 -4.70 2.99
CA PHE A 94 6.10 -4.84 2.60
C PHE A 94 6.04 -5.76 1.39
N THR A 95 5.21 -6.79 1.45
CA THR A 95 4.98 -7.69 0.32
C THR A 95 3.53 -7.56 -0.10
N PHE A 96 3.32 -7.20 -1.37
CA PHE A 96 1.98 -7.04 -1.93
C PHE A 96 1.72 -8.19 -2.89
N THR A 97 0.54 -8.78 -2.79
CA THR A 97 0.08 -9.81 -3.72
C THR A 97 -1.21 -9.33 -4.34
N ALA A 98 -1.25 -9.22 -5.65
CA ALA A 98 -2.45 -8.84 -6.40
C ALA A 98 -2.95 -10.04 -7.17
N GLU A 99 -4.26 -10.25 -7.19
CA GLU A 99 -4.89 -11.34 -7.91
C GLU A 99 -6.02 -10.79 -8.76
N ASP A 100 -6.14 -11.25 -10.00
CA ASP A 100 -7.24 -10.86 -10.87
C ASP A 100 -8.37 -11.91 -10.80
N GLU A 101 -9.49 -11.62 -11.47
CA GLU A 101 -10.65 -12.52 -11.44
C GLU A 101 -10.43 -13.83 -12.20
N GLU A 102 -9.35 -13.92 -12.97
CA GLU A 102 -8.99 -15.15 -13.67
C GLU A 102 -8.02 -16.03 -12.91
N GLY A 103 -7.62 -15.61 -11.71
CA GLY A 103 -6.70 -16.37 -10.88
C GLY A 103 -5.22 -16.10 -11.16
N ASN A 104 -4.90 -15.14 -12.03
CA ASN A 104 -3.52 -14.75 -12.25
C ASN A 104 -3.09 -13.83 -11.10
N SER A 105 -1.82 -13.90 -10.71
CA SER A 105 -1.33 -13.13 -9.59
C SER A 105 0.06 -12.56 -9.86
N ALA A 106 0.41 -11.54 -9.07
CA ALA A 106 1.73 -10.92 -9.08
C ALA A 106 2.10 -10.53 -7.66
N ILE A 107 3.40 -10.51 -7.39
CA ILE A 107 3.93 -10.20 -6.07
C ILE A 107 4.99 -9.12 -6.22
N ARG A 108 4.97 -8.14 -5.29
CA ARG A 108 6.03 -7.12 -5.21
C ARG A 108 6.47 -6.96 -3.76
N LYS A 109 7.78 -6.89 -3.55
CA LYS A 109 8.35 -6.55 -2.26
C LYS A 109 8.93 -5.14 -2.31
N THR A 110 8.73 -4.40 -1.23
CA THR A 110 9.21 -3.02 -1.13
C THR A 110 9.81 -2.83 0.26
N SER A 111 11.00 -2.26 0.31
CA SER A 111 11.63 -1.88 1.58
C SER A 111 11.08 -0.53 2.02
N VAL A 112 10.66 -0.43 3.26
CA VAL A 112 10.10 0.80 3.83
C VAL A 112 10.84 1.09 5.13
N SER A 113 11.43 2.29 5.22
CA SER A 113 12.16 2.70 6.41
C SER A 113 11.34 3.74 7.16
N ILE A 114 11.11 3.47 8.44
CA ILE A 114 10.44 4.41 9.35
C ILE A 114 11.51 5.02 10.24
N VAL A 115 11.58 6.32 10.26
CA VAL A 115 12.65 7.04 10.98
C VAL A 115 12.20 7.76 12.22
#